data_fd34fc6bb90c74f6fcaa951644127f0d
#
_entry.id   fd34fc6bb90c74f6fcaa951644127f0d
#
_cell.length_a   1.000
_cell.length_b   1.000
_cell.length_c   1.000
_cell.angle_alpha   90.00
_cell.angle_beta   90.00
_cell.angle_gamma   90.00
#
_symmetry.space_group_name_H-M   'P 1'
#
loop_
_entity.id
_entity.type
_entity.pdbx_description
1 polymer ?
#
loop_
_entity_poly.entity_id
_entity_poly.type
_entity_poly.pdbx_seq_one_letter_code
_entity_poly.pdbx_strand_id
1 'polypeptide(L)'
;MTLSEELTNPKRYTSNGIECWDFWIYSEVDPIIASAVKYVWGYRHKNGLEDLKKALVFLDKASTLDYLYTKSKDVYMLDISDMPDMTPLQILFMTQASLTVLNGLVYQQCVNNMKQIVNKIIEEEYA
;
A
#
# COMPACT_ATOMS: atom_id res chain seq x y z
N MET A 1 20.50 0.69 -16.97
CA MET A 1 20.37 1.07 -15.55
C MET A 1 21.69 0.88 -14.83
N THR A 2 22.10 1.85 -14.02
CA THR A 2 23.35 1.77 -13.26
C THR A 2 23.16 0.89 -12.02
N LEU A 3 24.28 0.45 -11.44
CA LEU A 3 24.25 -0.28 -10.17
C LEU A 3 23.57 0.55 -9.06
N SER A 4 23.84 1.86 -9.03
CA SER A 4 23.23 2.76 -8.06
C SER A 4 21.70 2.77 -8.19
N GLU A 5 21.19 2.83 -9.41
CA GLU A 5 19.74 2.80 -9.64
C GLU A 5 19.14 1.47 -9.22
N GLU A 6 19.82 0.34 -9.49
CA GLU A 6 19.32 -0.97 -9.05
C GLU A 6 19.24 -1.08 -7.53
N LEU A 7 20.20 -0.52 -6.81
CA LEU A 7 20.22 -0.58 -5.36
C LEU A 7 19.19 0.33 -4.71
N THR A 8 18.99 1.51 -5.27
CA THR A 8 18.10 2.52 -4.67
C THR A 8 16.66 2.41 -5.18
N ASN A 9 16.47 1.84 -6.37
CA ASN A 9 15.16 1.79 -7.01
C ASN A 9 14.96 0.47 -7.76
N PRO A 10 14.86 -0.66 -7.03
CA PRO A 10 14.68 -1.97 -7.64
C PRO A 10 13.38 -2.07 -8.43
N LYS A 11 13.40 -2.87 -9.50
CA LYS A 11 12.22 -3.07 -10.36
C LYS A 11 10.97 -3.50 -9.61
N ARG A 12 11.12 -4.23 -8.50
CA ARG A 12 9.97 -4.69 -7.70
C ARG A 12 9.12 -3.55 -7.13
N TYR A 13 9.67 -2.33 -7.10
CA TYR A 13 8.97 -1.15 -6.56
C TYR A 13 8.64 -0.13 -7.63
N THR A 14 8.90 -0.42 -8.91
CA THR A 14 8.60 0.50 -10.00
C THR A 14 7.64 -0.13 -10.98
N SER A 15 6.73 0.68 -11.51
CA SER A 15 5.83 0.27 -12.58
C SER A 15 5.40 1.53 -13.33
N ASN A 16 5.53 1.53 -14.66
CA ASN A 16 5.21 2.69 -15.50
C ASN A 16 5.88 4.00 -15.06
N GLY A 17 7.10 3.90 -14.49
CA GLY A 17 7.81 5.08 -14.00
C GLY A 17 7.32 5.62 -12.67
N ILE A 18 6.28 5.04 -12.08
CA ILE A 18 5.81 5.40 -10.74
C ILE A 18 6.42 4.42 -9.75
N GLU A 19 7.10 4.94 -8.75
CA GLU A 19 7.73 4.16 -7.71
C GLU A 19 6.88 4.13 -6.45
N CYS A 20 7.06 3.10 -5.63
CA CYS A 20 6.30 2.97 -4.38
C CYS A 20 6.45 4.21 -3.48
N TRP A 21 7.65 4.74 -3.34
CA TRP A 21 7.85 5.92 -2.51
C TRP A 21 7.22 7.19 -3.10
N ASP A 22 7.03 7.28 -4.42
CA ASP A 22 6.26 8.38 -5.01
C ASP A 22 4.82 8.34 -4.51
N PHE A 23 4.25 7.15 -4.40
CA PHE A 23 2.92 6.97 -3.81
C PHE A 23 2.89 7.44 -2.35
N TRP A 24 3.88 7.04 -1.55
CA TRP A 24 3.95 7.47 -0.15
C TRP A 24 4.00 8.99 -0.01
N ILE A 25 4.89 9.63 -0.78
CA ILE A 25 5.12 11.07 -0.72
C ILE A 25 3.87 11.82 -1.17
N TYR A 26 3.32 11.42 -2.31
CA TYR A 26 2.17 12.10 -2.90
C TYR A 26 0.92 11.97 -2.01
N SER A 27 0.68 10.78 -1.49
CA SER A 27 -0.51 10.49 -0.69
C SER A 27 -0.39 10.92 0.76
N GLU A 28 0.82 11.20 1.24
CA GLU A 28 1.11 11.60 2.63
C GLU A 28 0.58 10.61 3.67
N VAL A 29 0.61 9.33 3.35
CA VAL A 29 0.18 8.29 4.29
C VAL A 29 1.15 8.19 5.46
N ASP A 30 0.66 7.73 6.63
CA ASP A 30 1.52 7.53 7.80
C ASP A 30 2.51 6.38 7.57
N PRO A 31 3.59 6.32 8.39
CA PRO A 31 4.63 5.30 8.19
C PRO A 31 4.14 3.86 8.28
N ILE A 32 3.12 3.58 9.08
CA ILE A 32 2.58 2.23 9.23
C ILE A 32 1.82 1.83 7.96
N ILE A 33 0.97 2.71 7.47
CA ILE A 33 0.27 2.49 6.19
C ILE A 33 1.27 2.41 5.04
N ALA A 34 2.30 3.27 5.02
CA ALA A 34 3.34 3.22 4.00
C ALA A 34 4.04 1.87 3.97
N SER A 35 4.30 1.27 5.13
CA SER A 35 4.93 -0.05 5.21
C SER A 35 4.02 -1.13 4.64
N ALA A 36 2.74 -1.11 4.96
CA ALA A 36 1.78 -2.04 4.37
C ALA A 36 1.71 -1.89 2.84
N VAL A 37 1.69 -0.65 2.37
CA VAL A 37 1.70 -0.34 0.93
C VAL A 37 2.93 -0.96 0.25
N LYS A 38 4.10 -0.79 0.86
CA LYS A 38 5.35 -1.35 0.31
C LYS A 38 5.23 -2.85 0.04
N TYR A 39 4.72 -3.60 0.99
CA TYR A 39 4.62 -5.05 0.85
C TYR A 39 3.57 -5.46 -0.19
N VAL A 40 2.43 -4.80 -0.24
CA VAL A 40 1.42 -5.10 -1.26
C VAL A 40 1.86 -4.64 -2.64
N TRP A 41 2.62 -3.54 -2.72
CA TRP A 41 3.15 -3.04 -3.99
C TRP A 41 4.08 -4.06 -4.66
N GLY A 42 4.95 -4.68 -3.87
CA GLY A 42 6.04 -5.51 -4.41
C GLY A 42 5.88 -7.02 -4.28
N TYR A 43 4.80 -7.53 -3.66
CA TYR A 43 4.73 -8.95 -3.30
C TYR A 43 4.89 -9.89 -4.50
N ARG A 44 4.39 -9.51 -5.67
CA ARG A 44 4.43 -10.36 -6.87
C ARG A 44 5.84 -10.56 -7.40
N HIS A 45 6.75 -9.66 -7.06
CA HIS A 45 8.13 -9.65 -7.56
C HIS A 45 9.15 -9.97 -6.46
N LYS A 46 8.70 -10.35 -5.27
CA LYS A 46 9.59 -10.64 -4.16
C LYS A 46 9.17 -11.90 -3.41
N ASN A 47 8.59 -11.77 -2.23
CA ASN A 47 8.34 -12.91 -1.34
C ASN A 47 6.88 -13.38 -1.32
N GLY A 48 6.05 -12.89 -2.22
CA GLY A 48 4.68 -13.39 -2.39
C GLY A 48 3.86 -13.40 -1.11
N LEU A 49 3.42 -14.58 -0.71
CA LEU A 49 2.58 -14.76 0.48
C LEU A 49 3.21 -14.18 1.74
N GLU A 50 4.52 -14.34 1.91
CA GLU A 50 5.21 -13.79 3.08
C GLU A 50 5.07 -12.28 3.17
N ASP A 51 5.20 -11.58 2.04
CA ASP A 51 5.05 -10.13 1.99
C ASP A 51 3.60 -9.71 2.32
N LEU A 52 2.62 -10.45 1.84
CA LEU A 52 1.22 -10.18 2.16
C LEU A 52 0.94 -10.36 3.65
N LYS A 53 1.53 -11.37 4.28
CA LYS A 53 1.43 -11.57 5.73
C LYS A 53 2.08 -10.43 6.51
N LYS A 54 3.21 -9.92 6.03
CA LYS A 54 3.84 -8.74 6.63
C LYS A 54 2.94 -7.51 6.53
N ALA A 55 2.27 -7.33 5.39
CA ALA A 55 1.31 -6.24 5.24
C ALA A 55 0.21 -6.33 6.30
N LEU A 56 -0.31 -7.53 6.57
CA LEU A 56 -1.33 -7.72 7.60
C LEU A 56 -0.83 -7.34 8.99
N VAL A 57 0.44 -7.62 9.32
CA VAL A 57 1.02 -7.22 10.61
C VAL A 57 0.99 -5.70 10.76
N PHE A 58 1.38 -4.95 9.73
CA PHE A 58 1.33 -3.49 9.78
C PHE A 58 -0.11 -2.96 9.85
N LEU A 59 -1.04 -3.60 9.15
CA LEU A 59 -2.45 -3.21 9.21
C LEU A 59 -3.05 -3.48 10.58
N ASP A 60 -2.67 -4.57 11.25
CA ASP A 60 -3.07 -4.83 12.63
C ASP A 60 -2.56 -3.73 13.57
N LYS A 61 -1.32 -3.30 13.38
CA LYS A 61 -0.78 -2.18 14.15
C LYS A 61 -1.56 -0.90 13.88
N ALA A 62 -1.86 -0.61 12.63
CA ALA A 62 -2.65 0.56 12.24
C ALA A 62 -4.01 0.58 12.93
N SER A 63 -4.62 -0.59 13.14
CA SER A 63 -5.91 -0.69 13.83
C SER A 63 -5.88 -0.15 15.26
N THR A 64 -4.70 -0.02 15.86
CA THR A 64 -4.54 0.48 17.22
C THR A 64 -4.16 1.96 17.30
N LEU A 65 -3.93 2.62 16.16
CA LEU A 65 -3.30 3.94 16.10
C LEU A 65 -4.20 5.05 15.53
N ASP A 66 -5.47 4.80 15.36
CA ASP A 66 -6.37 5.73 14.68
C ASP A 66 -6.32 7.15 15.24
N TYR A 67 -6.27 7.29 16.56
CA TYR A 67 -6.29 8.60 17.19
C TYR A 67 -5.04 9.44 16.91
N LEU A 68 -3.92 8.81 16.54
CA LEU A 68 -2.68 9.51 16.25
C LEU A 68 -2.69 10.20 14.89
N TYR A 69 -3.55 9.75 13.99
CA TYR A 69 -3.56 10.18 12.60
C TYR A 69 -4.92 10.75 12.18
N THR A 70 -5.68 11.26 13.14
CA THR A 70 -7.07 11.69 12.91
C THR A 70 -7.20 13.10 12.35
N LYS A 71 -6.15 13.69 11.85
CA LYS A 71 -6.21 15.02 11.26
C LYS A 71 -6.92 14.97 9.91
N SER A 72 -7.91 15.84 9.73
CA SER A 72 -8.52 16.01 8.42
C SER A 72 -7.49 16.59 7.45
N LYS A 73 -7.38 15.98 6.28
CA LYS A 73 -6.47 16.40 5.22
C LYS A 73 -7.16 16.28 3.88
N ASP A 74 -6.67 17.03 2.91
CA ASP A 74 -7.02 16.78 1.52
C ASP A 74 -6.42 15.44 1.10
N VAL A 75 -7.17 14.69 0.31
CA VAL A 75 -6.69 13.41 -0.23
C VAL A 75 -6.01 13.67 -1.56
N TYR A 76 -4.77 13.22 -1.68
CA TYR A 76 -4.02 13.26 -2.92
C TYR A 76 -3.90 11.84 -3.44
N MET A 77 -4.51 11.58 -4.59
CA MET A 77 -4.52 10.25 -5.18
C MET A 77 -3.70 10.23 -6.46
N LEU A 78 -2.60 9.50 -6.42
CA LEU A 78 -1.79 9.28 -7.61
C LEU A 78 -2.55 8.32 -8.53
N ASP A 79 -2.64 8.68 -9.81
CA ASP A 79 -3.32 7.83 -10.79
C ASP A 79 -2.44 6.62 -11.11
N ILE A 80 -2.86 5.47 -10.62
CA ILE A 80 -2.18 4.20 -10.85
C ILE A 80 -3.06 3.20 -11.61
N SER A 81 -4.18 3.66 -12.15
CA SER A 81 -5.15 2.78 -12.80
C SER A 81 -4.61 2.09 -14.05
N ASP A 82 -3.62 2.70 -14.72
CA ASP A 82 -3.04 2.17 -15.95
C ASP A 82 -1.71 1.42 -15.72
N MET A 83 -1.35 1.14 -14.48
CA MET A 83 -0.11 0.42 -14.19
C MET A 83 -0.23 -1.05 -14.59
N PRO A 84 0.53 -1.53 -15.59
CA PRO A 84 0.34 -2.87 -16.13
C PRO A 84 0.71 -4.00 -15.15
N ASP A 85 1.56 -3.72 -14.19
CA ASP A 85 1.99 -4.72 -13.20
C ASP A 85 1.10 -4.77 -11.96
N MET A 86 0.09 -3.91 -11.89
CA MET A 86 -0.84 -3.87 -10.76
C MET A 86 -2.13 -4.62 -11.07
N THR A 87 -2.49 -5.55 -10.19
CA THR A 87 -3.80 -6.19 -10.28
C THR A 87 -4.89 -5.22 -9.83
N PRO A 88 -6.16 -5.47 -10.20
CA PRO A 88 -7.26 -4.66 -9.69
C PRO A 88 -7.32 -4.61 -8.16
N LEU A 89 -7.00 -5.71 -7.47
CA LEU A 89 -6.98 -5.73 -6.01
C LEU A 89 -5.85 -4.89 -5.43
N GLN A 90 -4.68 -4.87 -6.06
CA GLN A 90 -3.60 -3.98 -5.64
C GLN A 90 -4.01 -2.51 -5.80
N ILE A 91 -4.63 -2.16 -6.92
CA ILE A 91 -5.11 -0.80 -7.16
C ILE A 91 -6.15 -0.40 -6.12
N LEU A 92 -7.08 -1.29 -5.81
CA LEU A 92 -8.10 -1.04 -4.79
C LEU A 92 -7.47 -0.83 -3.41
N PHE A 93 -6.45 -1.64 -3.07
CA PHE A 93 -5.67 -1.47 -1.84
C PHE A 93 -5.05 -0.08 -1.75
N MET A 94 -4.40 0.37 -2.83
CA MET A 94 -3.74 1.68 -2.87
C MET A 94 -4.76 2.81 -2.74
N THR A 95 -5.93 2.66 -3.31
CA THR A 95 -7.02 3.63 -3.16
C THR A 95 -7.44 3.76 -1.70
N GLN A 96 -7.62 2.64 -1.01
CA GLN A 96 -7.96 2.65 0.41
C GLN A 96 -6.84 3.29 1.24
N ALA A 97 -5.59 2.97 0.92
CA ALA A 97 -4.44 3.59 1.60
C ALA A 97 -4.46 5.12 1.48
N SER A 98 -4.73 5.63 0.29
CA SER A 98 -4.81 7.08 0.05
C SER A 98 -5.91 7.73 0.89
N LEU A 99 -7.03 7.05 1.12
CA LEU A 99 -8.15 7.58 1.87
C LEU A 99 -7.91 7.62 3.38
N THR A 100 -6.90 6.92 3.90
CA THR A 100 -6.61 6.90 5.34
C THR A 100 -6.26 8.28 5.91
N VAL A 101 -5.87 9.24 5.07
CA VAL A 101 -5.50 10.58 5.53
C VAL A 101 -6.70 11.49 5.79
N LEU A 102 -7.93 11.07 5.45
CA LEU A 102 -9.11 11.92 5.62
C LEU A 102 -9.41 12.27 7.07
N ASN A 103 -9.63 11.28 7.91
CA ASN A 103 -9.88 11.47 9.35
C ASN A 103 -9.94 10.10 10.05
N GLY A 104 -10.05 10.13 11.38
CA GLY A 104 -10.05 8.92 12.19
C GLY A 104 -11.20 7.96 11.94
N LEU A 105 -12.39 8.47 11.62
CA LEU A 105 -13.54 7.61 11.34
C LEU A 105 -13.33 6.82 10.06
N VAL A 106 -12.78 7.48 9.04
CA VAL A 106 -12.47 6.85 7.76
C VAL A 106 -11.24 5.95 7.88
N TYR A 107 -10.27 6.34 8.71
CA TYR A 107 -9.02 5.60 8.90
C TYR A 107 -9.28 4.13 9.22
N GLN A 108 -10.07 3.85 10.25
CA GLN A 108 -10.34 2.47 10.65
C GLN A 108 -11.11 1.69 9.60
N GLN A 109 -12.06 2.33 8.93
CA GLN A 109 -12.80 1.69 7.85
C GLN A 109 -11.84 1.32 6.70
N CYS A 110 -10.94 2.23 6.34
CA CYS A 110 -9.95 1.97 5.28
C CYS A 110 -9.01 0.84 5.69
N VAL A 111 -8.52 0.83 6.94
CA VAL A 111 -7.65 -0.25 7.43
C VAL A 111 -8.37 -1.60 7.35
N ASN A 112 -9.62 -1.67 7.77
CA ASN A 112 -10.41 -2.90 7.66
C ASN A 112 -10.57 -3.34 6.21
N ASN A 113 -10.86 -2.41 5.31
CA ASN A 113 -10.98 -2.71 3.88
C ASN A 113 -9.65 -3.22 3.32
N MET A 114 -8.53 -2.61 3.73
CA MET A 114 -7.20 -3.03 3.30
C MET A 114 -6.89 -4.46 3.76
N LYS A 115 -7.24 -4.82 4.99
CA LYS A 115 -7.09 -6.18 5.50
C LYS A 115 -7.90 -7.17 4.67
N GLN A 116 -9.14 -6.84 4.37
CA GLN A 116 -10.00 -7.70 3.56
C GLN A 116 -9.44 -7.90 2.15
N ILE A 117 -8.89 -6.84 1.56
CA ILE A 117 -8.27 -6.91 0.24
C ILE A 117 -7.05 -7.83 0.27
N VAL A 118 -6.17 -7.71 1.27
CA VAL A 118 -5.00 -8.58 1.39
C VAL A 118 -5.43 -10.04 1.55
N ASN A 119 -6.42 -10.30 2.42
CA ASN A 119 -6.93 -11.66 2.60
C ASN A 119 -7.53 -12.22 1.31
N LYS A 120 -8.20 -11.38 0.53
CA LYS A 120 -8.73 -11.81 -0.76
C LYS A 120 -7.64 -12.15 -1.76
N ILE A 121 -6.56 -11.37 -1.80
CA ILE A 121 -5.40 -11.68 -2.62
C ILE A 121 -4.81 -13.03 -2.22
N ILE A 122 -4.63 -13.26 -0.92
CA ILE A 122 -4.12 -14.53 -0.41
C ILE A 122 -5.03 -15.68 -0.84
N GLU A 123 -6.33 -15.52 -0.67
CA GLU A 123 -7.30 -16.54 -1.04
C GLU A 123 -7.26 -16.87 -2.53
N GLU A 124 -7.17 -15.86 -3.39
CA GLU A 124 -7.20 -16.05 -4.84
C GLU A 124 -5.89 -16.56 -5.41
N GLU A 125 -4.75 -16.16 -4.84
CA GLU A 125 -3.44 -16.45 -5.43
C GLU A 125 -2.61 -17.48 -4.68
N TYR A 126 -2.90 -17.77 -3.41
CA TYR A 126 -2.06 -18.62 -2.57
C TYR A 126 -2.83 -19.68 -1.78
N ALA A 127 -4.11 -19.75 -1.94
CA ALA A 127 -4.91 -20.77 -1.26
C ALA A 127 -4.94 -22.10 -2.02
#